data_8db0c9fe230af223184bbdb4c8956e30
#
_entry.id   8db0c9fe230af223184bbdb4c8956e30
#
_cell.length_a   1.000
_cell.length_b   1.000
_cell.length_c   1.000
_cell.angle_alpha   90.00
_cell.angle_beta   90.00
_cell.angle_gamma   90.00
#
_symmetry.space_group_name_H-M   'P 1'
#
loop_
_entity.id
_entity.type
_entity.pdbx_description
1 polymer ?
#
loop_
_entity_poly.entity_id
_entity_poly.type
_entity_poly.pdbx_seq_one_letter_code
_entity_poly.pdbx_strand_id
1 'polypeptide(L)'
;MDVYDVILSRRSIRRFQQRPIKIDLLKKFVNAARLAPSAANLQPIEYFIINEKELCCKIFETISWAGYIKPKWTPNEKERPTAYIVMLVRDTKNKWYLRDVSLSSENIVLTAESKNIGSCILCNIDRDKIREILRIPDNLHIDSLIALGYKSEKVFVEEFKGSVKYWRDENNILHVPKRSLDDIIHINKF
;
A
#
# COMPACT_ATOMS: atom_id res chain seq x y z
N MET A 1 -18.97 3.90 8.53
CA MET A 1 -17.76 4.73 8.66
C MET A 1 -17.85 5.75 7.54
N ASP A 2 -17.83 7.01 7.84
CA ASP A 2 -17.79 8.02 6.81
C ASP A 2 -16.39 8.09 6.17
N VAL A 3 -16.21 8.89 5.13
CA VAL A 3 -14.92 8.96 4.40
C VAL A 3 -13.81 9.52 5.30
N TYR A 4 -14.11 10.49 6.14
CA TYR A 4 -13.15 11.09 7.05
C TYR A 4 -12.65 10.09 8.09
N ASP A 5 -13.55 9.30 8.69
CA ASP A 5 -13.20 8.23 9.63
C ASP A 5 -12.28 7.19 8.99
N VAL A 6 -12.55 6.83 7.72
CA VAL A 6 -11.70 5.89 6.98
C VAL A 6 -10.29 6.44 6.78
N ILE A 7 -10.17 7.73 6.42
CA ILE A 7 -8.88 8.41 6.28
C ILE A 7 -8.13 8.42 7.63
N LEU A 8 -8.83 8.75 8.72
CA LEU A 8 -8.24 8.82 10.05
C LEU A 8 -7.81 7.45 10.58
N SER A 9 -8.50 6.36 10.21
CA SER A 9 -8.21 5.01 10.70
C SER A 9 -7.19 4.25 9.86
N ARG A 10 -7.07 4.54 8.55
CA ARG A 10 -6.19 3.83 7.64
C ARG A 10 -4.71 3.93 8.07
N ARG A 11 -4.06 2.78 8.16
CA ARG A 11 -2.63 2.67 8.45
C ARG A 11 -1.96 1.65 7.52
N SER A 12 -0.64 1.77 7.36
CA SER A 12 0.15 0.73 6.69
C SER A 12 0.24 -0.50 7.59
N ILE A 13 -0.43 -1.56 7.18
CA ILE A 13 -0.49 -2.86 7.86
C ILE A 13 0.53 -3.80 7.22
N ARG A 14 1.32 -4.49 8.03
CA ARG A 14 2.38 -5.39 7.60
C ARG A 14 2.28 -6.81 8.16
N ARG A 15 1.25 -7.06 9.01
CA ARG A 15 0.90 -8.40 9.51
C ARG A 15 -0.56 -8.67 9.20
N PHE A 16 -0.81 -9.83 8.62
CA PHE A 16 -2.11 -10.20 8.09
C PHE A 16 -2.54 -11.59 8.58
N GLN A 17 -3.84 -11.79 8.73
CA GLN A 17 -4.43 -13.09 8.94
C GLN A 17 -4.35 -13.90 7.65
N GLN A 18 -4.20 -15.24 7.75
CA GLN A 18 -4.15 -16.13 6.58
C GLN A 18 -5.55 -16.44 6.02
N ARG A 19 -6.40 -15.43 6.01
CA ARG A 19 -7.75 -15.48 5.44
C ARG A 19 -7.73 -14.89 4.03
N PRO A 20 -8.12 -15.65 2.99
CA PRO A 20 -8.09 -15.14 1.61
C PRO A 20 -9.10 -14.01 1.39
N ILE A 21 -8.75 -13.05 0.54
CA ILE A 21 -9.65 -12.00 0.08
C ILE A 21 -10.35 -12.49 -1.19
N LYS A 22 -11.70 -12.37 -1.22
CA LYS A 22 -12.48 -12.73 -2.42
C LYS A 22 -12.11 -11.83 -3.59
N ILE A 23 -12.02 -12.41 -4.80
CA ILE A 23 -11.63 -11.69 -6.02
C ILE A 23 -12.56 -10.51 -6.32
N ASP A 24 -13.86 -10.63 -6.06
CA ASP A 24 -14.82 -9.54 -6.30
C ASP A 24 -14.54 -8.32 -5.40
N LEU A 25 -14.00 -8.54 -4.20
CA LEU A 25 -13.60 -7.44 -3.32
C LEU A 25 -12.34 -6.75 -3.86
N LEU A 26 -11.36 -7.49 -4.35
CA LEU A 26 -10.17 -6.95 -4.99
C LEU A 26 -10.53 -6.14 -6.26
N LYS A 27 -11.47 -6.66 -7.08
CA LYS A 27 -12.00 -5.92 -8.22
C LYS A 27 -12.69 -4.61 -7.82
N LYS A 28 -13.38 -4.56 -6.68
CA LYS A 28 -13.94 -3.30 -6.14
C LYS A 28 -12.86 -2.28 -5.81
N PHE A 29 -11.73 -2.72 -5.25
CA PHE A 29 -10.61 -1.82 -4.96
C PHE A 29 -10.01 -1.24 -6.23
N VAL A 30 -9.81 -2.08 -7.26
CA VAL A 30 -9.34 -1.62 -8.58
C VAL A 30 -10.38 -0.71 -9.26
N ASN A 31 -11.69 -0.99 -9.10
CA ASN A 31 -12.73 -0.11 -9.64
C ASN A 31 -12.70 1.29 -8.98
N ALA A 32 -12.42 1.38 -7.69
CA ALA A 32 -12.20 2.68 -7.02
C ALA A 32 -10.93 3.37 -7.54
N ALA A 33 -9.86 2.61 -7.76
CA ALA A 33 -8.59 3.11 -8.26
C ALA A 33 -8.71 3.75 -9.66
N ARG A 34 -9.36 3.06 -10.61
CA ARG A 34 -9.51 3.57 -11.98
C ARG A 34 -10.35 4.85 -12.09
N LEU A 35 -11.09 5.19 -11.04
CA LEU A 35 -11.89 6.43 -10.96
C LEU A 35 -11.13 7.58 -10.32
N ALA A 36 -9.89 7.37 -9.91
CA ALA A 36 -9.03 8.45 -9.47
C ALA A 36 -8.78 9.44 -10.62
N PRO A 37 -8.68 10.75 -10.33
CA PRO A 37 -8.31 11.71 -11.35
C PRO A 37 -6.89 11.44 -11.86
N SER A 38 -6.67 11.68 -13.15
CA SER A 38 -5.35 11.61 -13.77
C SER A 38 -5.05 12.87 -14.57
N ALA A 39 -3.79 13.22 -14.73
CA ALA A 39 -3.37 14.39 -15.48
C ALA A 39 -3.93 14.33 -16.91
N ALA A 40 -4.64 15.37 -17.33
CA ALA A 40 -5.34 15.45 -18.63
C ALA A 40 -6.24 14.23 -18.94
N ASN A 41 -6.69 13.51 -17.91
CA ASN A 41 -7.45 12.26 -18.02
C ASN A 41 -6.75 11.17 -18.85
N LEU A 42 -5.43 11.11 -18.82
CA LEU A 42 -4.62 10.17 -19.61
C LEU A 42 -4.77 8.71 -19.17
N GLN A 43 -5.19 8.45 -17.93
CA GLN A 43 -5.48 7.12 -17.38
C GLN A 43 -4.36 6.09 -17.62
N PRO A 44 -3.09 6.40 -17.26
CA PRO A 44 -1.94 5.59 -17.64
C PRO A 44 -1.78 4.32 -16.81
N ILE A 45 -2.64 4.08 -15.80
CA ILE A 45 -2.44 3.03 -14.81
C ILE A 45 -3.22 1.77 -15.17
N GLU A 46 -2.52 0.63 -15.10
CA GLU A 46 -3.10 -0.70 -15.14
C GLU A 46 -2.84 -1.42 -13.81
N TYR A 47 -3.63 -2.44 -13.54
CA TYR A 47 -3.61 -3.15 -12.27
C TYR A 47 -3.52 -4.65 -12.50
N PHE A 48 -2.56 -5.31 -11.84
CA PHE A 48 -2.46 -6.75 -11.84
C PHE A 48 -2.84 -7.28 -10.45
N ILE A 49 -3.93 -8.03 -10.34
CA ILE A 49 -4.41 -8.62 -9.08
C ILE A 49 -3.78 -9.99 -8.88
N ILE A 50 -3.25 -10.24 -7.69
CA ILE A 50 -2.67 -11.52 -7.26
C ILE A 50 -3.39 -11.95 -6.00
N ASN A 51 -4.07 -13.11 -6.02
CA ASN A 51 -4.73 -13.73 -4.86
C ASN A 51 -4.59 -15.25 -4.82
N GLU A 52 -3.81 -15.83 -5.73
CA GLU A 52 -3.41 -17.23 -5.67
C GLU A 52 -2.27 -17.41 -4.67
N LYS A 53 -2.40 -18.36 -3.75
CA LYS A 53 -1.48 -18.55 -2.62
C LYS A 53 -0.03 -18.74 -3.06
N GLU A 54 0.22 -19.62 -4.04
CA GLU A 54 1.57 -19.90 -4.52
C GLU A 54 2.22 -18.67 -5.16
N LEU A 55 1.43 -17.93 -5.94
CA LEU A 55 1.90 -16.71 -6.58
C LEU A 55 2.16 -15.61 -5.55
N CYS A 56 1.30 -15.48 -4.53
CA CYS A 56 1.54 -14.56 -3.40
C CYS A 56 2.85 -14.90 -2.67
N CYS A 57 3.18 -16.17 -2.47
CA CYS A 57 4.44 -16.58 -1.87
C CYS A 57 5.65 -16.17 -2.73
N LYS A 58 5.61 -16.37 -4.04
CA LYS A 58 6.69 -15.95 -4.96
C LYS A 58 6.89 -14.43 -4.95
N ILE A 59 5.81 -13.66 -4.98
CA ILE A 59 5.86 -12.20 -4.91
C ILE A 59 6.39 -11.72 -3.56
N PHE A 60 6.03 -12.37 -2.46
CA PHE A 60 6.53 -12.01 -1.13
C PHE A 60 8.07 -11.95 -1.07
N GLU A 61 8.76 -12.88 -1.71
CA GLU A 61 10.23 -12.97 -1.72
C GLU A 61 10.90 -11.83 -2.53
N THR A 62 10.13 -11.05 -3.29
CA THR A 62 10.62 -9.90 -4.05
C THR A 62 10.53 -8.57 -3.30
N ILE A 63 10.10 -8.60 -2.03
CA ILE A 63 9.73 -7.40 -1.26
C ILE A 63 10.69 -7.18 -0.09
N SER A 64 11.09 -5.93 0.11
CA SER A 64 11.79 -5.49 1.34
C SER A 64 10.82 -4.79 2.29
N TRP A 65 10.74 -5.28 3.53
CA TRP A 65 9.77 -4.82 4.52
C TRP A 65 10.35 -3.85 5.55
N ALA A 66 9.51 -2.92 6.04
CA ALA A 66 9.68 -2.16 7.29
C ALA A 66 11.08 -1.58 7.54
N GLY A 67 11.59 -0.73 6.67
CA GLY A 67 12.98 -0.23 6.66
C GLY A 67 13.50 0.39 7.97
N TYR A 68 12.62 0.91 8.84
CA TYR A 68 13.01 1.47 10.14
C TYR A 68 13.04 0.45 11.28
N ILE A 69 12.43 -0.72 11.13
CA ILE A 69 12.43 -1.77 12.18
C ILE A 69 13.80 -2.45 12.21
N LYS A 70 14.42 -2.48 13.38
CA LYS A 70 15.71 -3.13 13.62
C LYS A 70 15.58 -4.15 14.75
N PRO A 71 16.21 -5.34 14.64
CA PRO A 71 16.90 -5.90 13.46
C PRO A 71 15.98 -6.00 12.25
N LYS A 72 16.55 -6.22 11.03
CA LYS A 72 15.76 -6.37 9.79
C LYS A 72 14.62 -7.36 10.01
N TRP A 73 13.41 -6.91 9.76
CA TRP A 73 12.19 -7.64 10.05
C TRP A 73 11.39 -7.94 8.77
N THR A 74 10.77 -9.10 8.75
CA THR A 74 9.90 -9.57 7.67
C THR A 74 8.72 -10.32 8.30
N PRO A 75 7.48 -10.22 7.79
CA PRO A 75 6.37 -11.04 8.28
C PRO A 75 6.69 -12.54 8.18
N ASN A 76 6.38 -13.29 9.23
CA ASN A 76 6.48 -14.75 9.16
C ASN A 76 5.34 -15.34 8.30
N GLU A 77 5.39 -16.63 7.97
CA GLU A 77 4.44 -17.25 7.06
C GLU A 77 2.97 -17.10 7.47
N LYS A 78 2.70 -17.05 8.78
CA LYS A 78 1.33 -16.88 9.32
C LYS A 78 0.85 -15.43 9.29
N GLU A 79 1.72 -14.50 8.89
CA GLU A 79 1.45 -13.05 8.88
C GLU A 79 1.63 -12.42 7.49
N ARG A 80 1.96 -13.22 6.46
CA ARG A 80 2.17 -12.72 5.09
C ARG A 80 0.86 -12.18 4.48
N PRO A 81 0.92 -11.23 3.54
CA PRO A 81 -0.24 -10.79 2.78
C PRO A 81 -0.89 -11.95 2.03
N THR A 82 -2.21 -11.88 1.88
CA THR A 82 -2.98 -12.91 1.15
C THR A 82 -3.41 -12.46 -0.24
N ALA A 83 -3.12 -11.21 -0.60
CA ALA A 83 -3.29 -10.70 -1.94
C ALA A 83 -2.36 -9.51 -2.21
N TYR A 84 -2.11 -9.22 -3.49
CA TYR A 84 -1.40 -8.04 -3.95
C TYR A 84 -2.11 -7.40 -5.13
N ILE A 85 -1.92 -6.09 -5.29
CA ILE A 85 -2.22 -5.36 -6.52
C ILE A 85 -0.93 -4.70 -6.98
N VAL A 86 -0.47 -5.06 -8.19
CA VAL A 86 0.68 -4.42 -8.83
C VAL A 86 0.19 -3.21 -9.59
N MET A 87 0.84 -2.07 -9.37
CA MET A 87 0.58 -0.82 -10.08
C MET A 87 1.48 -0.77 -11.31
N LEU A 88 0.88 -0.82 -12.48
CA LEU A 88 1.56 -0.81 -13.78
C LEU A 88 1.30 0.52 -14.50
N VAL A 89 2.30 1.05 -15.18
CA VAL A 89 2.21 2.34 -15.89
C VAL A 89 2.55 2.16 -17.35
N ARG A 90 1.66 2.59 -18.25
CA ARG A 90 1.85 2.53 -19.70
C ARG A 90 2.84 3.56 -20.24
N ASP A 91 2.83 4.76 -19.69
CA ASP A 91 3.65 5.88 -20.14
C ASP A 91 4.27 6.62 -18.96
N THR A 92 5.58 6.43 -18.79
CA THR A 92 6.39 7.12 -17.78
C THR A 92 7.00 8.43 -18.29
N LYS A 93 6.85 8.79 -19.57
CA LYS A 93 7.33 10.07 -20.14
C LYS A 93 6.47 11.23 -19.63
N ASN A 94 5.20 10.99 -19.33
CA ASN A 94 4.37 11.96 -18.64
C ASN A 94 4.87 12.16 -17.20
N LYS A 95 5.49 13.30 -16.93
CA LYS A 95 6.04 13.64 -15.59
C LYS A 95 5.03 13.58 -14.42
N TRP A 96 3.75 13.53 -14.70
CA TRP A 96 2.68 13.49 -13.70
C TRP A 96 2.27 12.08 -13.27
N TYR A 97 2.75 11.02 -13.95
CA TYR A 97 2.31 9.65 -13.70
C TYR A 97 2.46 9.22 -12.22
N LEU A 98 3.49 9.70 -11.52
CA LEU A 98 3.66 9.39 -10.09
C LEU A 98 2.52 9.94 -9.22
N ARG A 99 1.96 11.10 -9.59
CA ARG A 99 0.76 11.64 -8.91
C ARG A 99 -0.46 10.78 -9.21
N ASP A 100 -0.64 10.39 -10.46
CA ASP A 100 -1.74 9.53 -10.88
C ASP A 100 -1.71 8.18 -10.16
N VAL A 101 -0.51 7.55 -10.06
CA VAL A 101 -0.30 6.32 -9.27
C VAL A 101 -0.65 6.54 -7.79
N SER A 102 -0.22 7.65 -7.21
CA SER A 102 -0.46 7.95 -5.79
C SER A 102 -1.95 8.11 -5.48
N LEU A 103 -2.68 8.86 -6.31
CA LEU A 103 -4.13 9.06 -6.17
C LEU A 103 -4.90 7.74 -6.33
N SER A 104 -4.52 6.96 -7.32
CA SER A 104 -5.07 5.63 -7.59
C SER A 104 -4.81 4.66 -6.43
N SER A 105 -3.58 4.63 -5.91
CA SER A 105 -3.20 3.81 -4.76
C SER A 105 -3.97 4.21 -3.50
N GLU A 106 -4.18 5.51 -3.26
CA GLU A 106 -4.95 5.98 -2.11
C GLU A 106 -6.41 5.52 -2.18
N ASN A 107 -7.04 5.55 -3.36
CA ASN A 107 -8.38 5.00 -3.54
C ASN A 107 -8.46 3.50 -3.21
N ILE A 108 -7.43 2.71 -3.58
CA ILE A 108 -7.36 1.29 -3.20
C ILE A 108 -7.30 1.15 -1.67
N VAL A 109 -6.37 1.84 -1.01
CA VAL A 109 -6.12 1.62 0.43
C VAL A 109 -7.26 2.14 1.29
N LEU A 110 -7.93 3.24 0.90
CA LEU A 110 -9.13 3.74 1.59
C LEU A 110 -10.32 2.80 1.40
N THR A 111 -10.54 2.32 0.18
CA THR A 111 -11.62 1.35 -0.08
C THR A 111 -11.38 0.04 0.66
N ALA A 112 -10.12 -0.43 0.74
CA ALA A 112 -9.75 -1.60 1.52
C ALA A 112 -10.02 -1.37 3.02
N GLU A 113 -9.59 -0.23 3.57
CA GLU A 113 -9.84 0.15 4.97
C GLU A 113 -11.32 0.14 5.30
N SER A 114 -12.20 0.70 4.43
CA SER A 114 -13.66 0.68 4.62
C SER A 114 -14.27 -0.72 4.69
N LYS A 115 -13.53 -1.75 4.26
CA LYS A 115 -13.91 -3.17 4.32
C LYS A 115 -13.12 -3.96 5.35
N ASN A 116 -12.44 -3.25 6.28
CA ASN A 116 -11.56 -3.85 7.30
C ASN A 116 -10.44 -4.72 6.71
N ILE A 117 -9.97 -4.38 5.51
CA ILE A 117 -8.80 -4.96 4.87
C ILE A 117 -7.62 -4.03 5.11
N GLY A 118 -6.57 -4.54 5.72
CA GLY A 118 -5.30 -3.85 5.87
C GLY A 118 -4.52 -3.79 4.56
N SER A 119 -3.74 -2.73 4.39
CA SER A 119 -2.93 -2.51 3.20
C SER A 119 -1.57 -1.93 3.52
N CYS A 120 -0.59 -2.16 2.63
CA CYS A 120 0.71 -1.50 2.66
C CYS A 120 1.19 -1.24 1.23
N ILE A 121 1.44 0.02 0.89
CA ILE A 121 2.08 0.40 -0.38
C ILE A 121 3.59 0.14 -0.26
N LEU A 122 4.16 -0.56 -1.23
CA LEU A 122 5.52 -1.07 -1.24
C LEU A 122 6.23 -0.63 -2.53
N CYS A 123 7.28 0.18 -2.40
CA CYS A 123 8.09 0.67 -3.52
C CYS A 123 9.49 0.03 -3.55
N ASN A 124 9.95 -0.53 -2.42
CA ASN A 124 11.22 -1.26 -2.34
C ASN A 124 11.00 -2.73 -2.70
N ILE A 125 10.98 -3.00 -3.99
CA ILE A 125 10.61 -4.27 -4.62
C ILE A 125 11.61 -4.63 -5.72
N ASP A 126 11.81 -5.91 -5.96
CA ASP A 126 12.60 -6.43 -7.10
C ASP A 126 11.71 -6.49 -8.36
N ARG A 127 11.76 -5.43 -9.16
CA ARG A 127 10.90 -5.27 -10.34
C ARG A 127 11.19 -6.29 -11.43
N ASP A 128 12.45 -6.69 -11.58
CA ASP A 128 12.86 -7.62 -12.62
C ASP A 128 12.31 -9.03 -12.31
N LYS A 129 12.44 -9.49 -11.07
CA LYS A 129 11.83 -10.75 -10.63
C LYS A 129 10.31 -10.74 -10.70
N ILE A 130 9.67 -9.62 -10.33
CA ILE A 130 8.20 -9.49 -10.44
C ILE A 130 7.79 -9.60 -11.90
N ARG A 131 8.49 -8.94 -12.82
CA ARG A 131 8.25 -9.01 -14.27
C ARG A 131 8.34 -10.43 -14.79
N GLU A 132 9.40 -11.16 -14.41
CA GLU A 132 9.61 -12.56 -14.77
C GLU A 132 8.47 -13.46 -14.24
N ILE A 133 8.17 -13.38 -12.94
CA ILE A 133 7.14 -14.20 -12.26
C ILE A 133 5.76 -13.98 -12.89
N LEU A 134 5.40 -12.72 -13.16
CA LEU A 134 4.06 -12.35 -13.65
C LEU A 134 3.99 -12.26 -15.18
N ARG A 135 5.10 -12.42 -15.89
CA ARG A 135 5.21 -12.25 -17.35
C ARG A 135 4.67 -10.89 -17.82
N ILE A 136 5.02 -9.82 -17.09
CA ILE A 136 4.58 -8.46 -17.42
C ILE A 136 5.33 -7.99 -18.66
N PRO A 137 4.62 -7.50 -19.70
CA PRO A 137 5.25 -6.97 -20.92
C PRO A 137 6.23 -5.81 -20.63
N ASP A 138 7.30 -5.70 -21.45
CA ASP A 138 8.35 -4.70 -21.23
C ASP A 138 7.88 -3.25 -21.42
N ASN A 139 6.81 -3.04 -22.16
CA ASN A 139 6.20 -1.73 -22.36
C ASN A 139 5.38 -1.23 -21.15
N LEU A 140 5.24 -2.05 -20.11
CA LEU A 140 4.61 -1.65 -18.86
C LEU A 140 5.65 -1.45 -17.76
N HIS A 141 5.69 -0.28 -17.17
CA HIS A 141 6.55 0.01 -16.01
C HIS A 141 5.87 -0.49 -14.73
N ILE A 142 6.60 -1.26 -13.91
CA ILE A 142 6.15 -1.65 -12.58
C ILE A 142 6.52 -0.53 -11.61
N ASP A 143 5.53 0.19 -11.08
CA ASP A 143 5.77 1.27 -10.13
C ASP A 143 5.89 0.76 -8.71
N SER A 144 4.85 0.14 -8.20
CA SER A 144 4.73 -0.30 -6.81
C SER A 144 3.83 -1.53 -6.66
N LEU A 145 3.82 -2.10 -5.46
CA LEU A 145 2.87 -3.13 -5.03
C LEU A 145 2.02 -2.62 -3.88
N ILE A 146 0.77 -3.03 -3.82
CA ILE A 146 -0.08 -2.88 -2.64
C ILE A 146 -0.32 -4.27 -2.06
N ALA A 147 0.27 -4.54 -0.88
CA ALA A 147 0.00 -5.74 -0.12
C ALA A 147 -1.33 -5.61 0.63
N LEU A 148 -2.14 -6.67 0.64
CA LEU A 148 -3.49 -6.69 1.18
C LEU A 148 -3.76 -7.95 2.00
N GLY A 149 -4.58 -7.81 3.05
CA GLY A 149 -5.03 -8.92 3.88
C GLY A 149 -5.89 -8.44 5.05
N TYR A 150 -6.56 -9.36 5.74
CA TYR A 150 -7.22 -9.02 7.01
C TYR A 150 -6.17 -8.68 8.06
N LYS A 151 -6.40 -7.61 8.80
CA LYS A 151 -5.42 -7.05 9.76
C LYS A 151 -5.11 -8.04 10.88
N SER A 152 -3.83 -8.20 11.21
CA SER A 152 -3.32 -9.01 12.34
C SER A 152 -2.37 -8.21 13.23
N GLU A 153 -2.37 -6.88 13.13
CA GLU A 153 -1.60 -6.01 14.00
C GLU A 153 -2.39 -4.76 14.38
N LYS A 154 -1.97 -4.14 15.50
CA LYS A 154 -2.45 -2.84 15.94
C LYS A 154 -1.41 -1.77 15.57
N VAL A 155 -1.90 -0.63 15.12
CA VAL A 155 -1.06 0.53 14.76
C VAL A 155 -1.63 1.77 15.40
N PHE A 156 -0.82 2.50 16.16
CA PHE A 156 -1.20 3.77 16.78
C PHE A 156 -0.47 4.94 16.14
N VAL A 157 -1.16 6.07 16.04
CA VAL A 157 -0.55 7.35 15.73
C VAL A 157 -0.01 7.94 17.03
N GLU A 158 1.24 8.37 16.97
CA GLU A 158 1.91 9.07 18.05
C GLU A 158 2.14 10.53 17.67
N GLU A 159 2.22 11.37 18.67
CA GLU A 159 2.69 12.74 18.49
C GLU A 159 4.15 12.76 18.03
N PHE A 160 4.46 13.63 17.08
CA PHE A 160 5.82 13.82 16.61
C PHE A 160 6.71 14.43 17.70
N LYS A 161 7.79 13.73 18.06
CA LYS A 161 8.81 14.16 19.04
C LYS A 161 10.20 14.17 18.41
N GLY A 162 10.36 14.90 17.30
CA GLY A 162 11.66 15.08 16.63
C GLY A 162 12.11 13.91 15.75
N SER A 163 11.38 12.78 15.71
CA SER A 163 11.70 11.65 14.82
C SER A 163 10.46 11.14 14.10
N VAL A 164 10.57 10.93 12.78
CA VAL A 164 9.52 10.34 11.93
C VAL A 164 9.57 8.80 11.91
N LYS A 165 10.59 8.20 12.55
CA LYS A 165 10.80 6.75 12.50
C LYS A 165 9.71 6.04 13.28
N TYR A 166 8.95 5.18 12.60
CA TYR A 166 8.02 4.27 13.25
C TYR A 166 8.79 3.14 13.96
N TRP A 167 8.24 2.62 15.05
CA TRP A 167 8.84 1.62 15.91
C TRP A 167 7.80 0.66 16.50
N ARG A 168 8.24 -0.49 17.04
CA ARG A 168 7.38 -1.43 17.74
C ARG A 168 7.73 -1.44 19.23
N ASP A 169 6.69 -1.51 20.05
CA ASP A 169 6.84 -1.74 21.49
C ASP A 169 7.01 -3.23 21.83
N GLU A 170 7.15 -3.53 23.11
CA GLU A 170 7.26 -4.88 23.67
C GLU A 170 6.04 -5.76 23.40
N ASN A 171 4.85 -5.15 23.21
CA ASN A 171 3.61 -5.81 22.86
C ASN A 171 3.43 -5.98 21.32
N ASN A 172 4.48 -5.70 20.55
CA ASN A 172 4.45 -5.71 19.08
C ASN A 172 3.44 -4.73 18.44
N ILE A 173 3.02 -3.70 19.16
CA ILE A 173 2.20 -2.62 18.61
C ILE A 173 3.09 -1.68 17.80
N LEU A 174 2.63 -1.30 16.62
CA LEU A 174 3.36 -0.36 15.76
C LEU A 174 2.95 1.09 16.08
N HIS A 175 3.94 1.91 16.42
CA HIS A 175 3.78 3.34 16.70
C HIS A 175 4.27 4.17 15.52
N VAL A 176 3.44 5.10 15.04
CA VAL A 176 3.73 5.91 13.85
C VAL A 176 3.63 7.39 14.22
N PRO A 177 4.77 8.10 14.39
CA PRO A 177 4.77 9.52 14.69
C PRO A 177 4.18 10.35 13.55
N LYS A 178 3.32 11.33 13.89
CA LYS A 178 2.75 12.31 12.98
C LYS A 178 2.91 13.72 13.54
N ARG A 179 3.25 14.66 12.68
CA ARG A 179 3.26 16.09 13.03
C ARG A 179 1.84 16.53 13.40
N SER A 180 1.74 17.48 14.31
CA SER A 180 0.45 18.08 14.67
C SER A 180 -0.14 18.85 13.48
N LEU A 181 -1.43 19.08 13.50
CA LEU A 181 -2.08 19.91 12.47
C LEU A 181 -1.52 21.33 12.47
N ASP A 182 -1.31 21.87 13.66
CA ASP A 182 -0.84 23.26 13.83
C ASP A 182 0.59 23.47 13.30
N ASP A 183 1.42 22.41 13.29
CA ASP A 183 2.78 22.47 12.72
C ASP A 183 2.84 22.53 11.19
N ILE A 184 1.73 22.24 10.51
CA ILE A 184 1.72 22.06 9.05
C ILE A 184 0.66 22.91 8.33
N ILE A 185 -0.19 23.63 9.07
CA ILE A 185 -1.23 24.46 8.49
C ILE A 185 -0.83 25.94 8.56
N HIS A 186 -1.03 26.64 7.48
CA HIS A 186 -0.83 28.09 7.39
C HIS A 186 -2.09 28.73 6.82
N ILE A 187 -2.63 29.75 7.46
CA ILE A 187 -3.89 30.39 7.08
C ILE A 187 -3.60 31.82 6.63
N ASN A 188 -3.83 32.09 5.34
CA ASN A 188 -3.68 33.39 4.67
C ASN A 188 -2.24 33.96 4.58
N LYS A 189 -1.32 33.51 5.41
CA LYS A 189 0.10 33.91 5.44
C LYS A 189 0.94 32.87 6.16
N PHE A 190 2.26 32.88 5.93
CA PHE A 190 3.26 32.21 6.77
C PHE A 190 3.51 33.01 8.03
#